data_82e4f29fa9af640300f4a09f8949c391
#
_entry.id   82e4f29fa9af640300f4a09f8949c391
#
_cell.length_a   1.000
_cell.length_b   1.000
_cell.length_c   1.000
_cell.angle_alpha   90.00
_cell.angle_beta   90.00
_cell.angle_gamma   90.00
#
_symmetry.space_group_name_H-M   'P 1'
#
loop_
_entity.id
_entity.type
_entity.pdbx_description
1 polymer ?
#
loop_
_entity_poly.entity_id
_entity_poly.type
_entity_poly.pdbx_seq_one_letter_code
_entity_poly.pdbx_strand_id
1 'polypeptide(L)'
;MIDLHCHILPGIDDGAENLEASIAMAEKAIQQGITHILCTPHHNNGKYSNEKSQVISLVASLQAELEKRQLPLTLLEGQEVRITGTLIEDIHRDEILFTDLDDTYLLIEFPTLEVPLYAERLFFELLELGKRPVIVHPERNAHFRKDPNHLLPFLDMGCLAQLTAPSYVGVFGKDIQKTAKTMVKHNLVQMAASDAHGVSKRTFYLKECYEQIAKDFSKEKVVQMKQVAKDLINGDEISYPIYEEVKKKKFGLF
;
A
#
# COMPACT_ATOMS: atom_id res chain seq x y z
N MET A 1 5.12 -14.84 0.37
CA MET A 1 5.21 -13.36 0.48
C MET A 1 3.92 -12.82 1.07
N ILE A 2 3.99 -11.64 1.69
CA ILE A 2 2.81 -10.90 2.17
C ILE A 2 2.52 -9.78 1.18
N ASP A 3 1.27 -9.63 0.77
CA ASP A 3 0.79 -8.52 -0.03
C ASP A 3 -0.07 -7.60 0.84
N LEU A 4 0.40 -6.38 1.04
CA LEU A 4 -0.19 -5.42 1.98
C LEU A 4 -1.31 -4.56 1.38
N HIS A 5 -1.64 -4.74 0.08
CA HIS A 5 -2.59 -3.89 -0.59
C HIS A 5 -3.21 -4.61 -1.79
N CYS A 6 -4.48 -5.03 -1.66
CA CYS A 6 -5.18 -5.78 -2.69
C CYS A 6 -6.70 -5.62 -2.60
N HIS A 7 -7.35 -5.38 -3.74
CA HIS A 7 -8.80 -5.20 -3.88
C HIS A 7 -9.46 -6.52 -4.29
N ILE A 8 -9.24 -7.56 -3.47
CA ILE A 8 -9.69 -8.94 -3.76
C ILE A 8 -11.13 -9.21 -3.31
N LEU A 9 -11.72 -8.36 -2.45
CA LEU A 9 -13.07 -8.59 -1.93
C LEU A 9 -14.14 -8.39 -3.01
N PRO A 10 -15.14 -9.30 -3.10
CA PRO A 10 -16.07 -9.29 -4.23
C PRO A 10 -17.09 -8.16 -4.17
N GLY A 11 -17.17 -7.34 -5.21
CA GLY A 11 -18.29 -6.43 -5.48
C GLY A 11 -18.40 -5.20 -4.60
N ILE A 12 -17.34 -4.80 -3.87
CA ILE A 12 -17.41 -3.66 -2.94
C ILE A 12 -16.63 -2.42 -3.41
N ASP A 13 -15.77 -2.56 -4.40
CA ASP A 13 -15.04 -1.45 -5.01
C ASP A 13 -14.74 -1.72 -6.50
N ASP A 14 -13.67 -1.16 -7.07
CA ASP A 14 -13.25 -1.38 -8.47
C ASP A 14 -12.27 -2.56 -8.64
N GLY A 15 -12.15 -3.40 -7.61
CA GLY A 15 -11.39 -4.65 -7.65
C GLY A 15 -12.19 -5.82 -8.21
N ALA A 16 -12.27 -6.94 -7.49
CA ALA A 16 -13.00 -8.13 -7.91
C ALA A 16 -14.50 -7.86 -8.05
N GLU A 17 -15.07 -8.05 -9.24
CA GLU A 17 -16.50 -7.79 -9.51
C GLU A 17 -17.43 -8.77 -8.78
N ASN A 18 -16.98 -9.99 -8.51
CA ASN A 18 -17.76 -11.07 -7.91
C ASN A 18 -16.85 -12.13 -7.30
N LEU A 19 -17.44 -13.13 -6.65
CA LEU A 19 -16.71 -14.21 -5.98
C LEU A 19 -15.74 -14.96 -6.92
N GLU A 20 -16.15 -15.28 -8.14
CA GLU A 20 -15.27 -16.03 -9.06
C GLU A 20 -14.07 -15.16 -9.52
N ALA A 21 -14.25 -13.84 -9.64
CA ALA A 21 -13.14 -12.91 -9.88
C ALA A 21 -12.18 -12.88 -8.67
N SER A 22 -12.71 -12.88 -7.44
CA SER A 22 -11.89 -13.00 -6.21
C SER A 22 -11.09 -14.30 -6.17
N ILE A 23 -11.72 -15.42 -6.52
CA ILE A 23 -11.05 -16.72 -6.57
C ILE A 23 -9.93 -16.73 -7.63
N ALA A 24 -10.19 -16.20 -8.82
CA ALA A 24 -9.17 -16.08 -9.86
C ALA A 24 -8.00 -15.20 -9.42
N MET A 25 -8.26 -14.12 -8.67
CA MET A 25 -7.21 -13.31 -8.05
C MET A 25 -6.43 -14.10 -7.00
N ALA A 26 -7.08 -14.86 -6.14
CA ALA A 26 -6.44 -15.69 -5.13
C ALA A 26 -5.50 -16.73 -5.77
N GLU A 27 -5.95 -17.44 -6.81
CA GLU A 27 -5.13 -18.38 -7.57
C GLU A 27 -3.90 -17.69 -8.18
N LYS A 28 -4.09 -16.49 -8.73
CA LYS A 28 -3.00 -15.70 -9.30
C LYS A 28 -2.00 -15.24 -8.25
N ALA A 29 -2.46 -14.84 -7.05
CA ALA A 29 -1.62 -14.49 -5.92
C ALA A 29 -0.76 -15.68 -5.46
N ILE A 30 -1.36 -16.86 -5.33
CA ILE A 30 -0.66 -18.12 -4.98
C ILE A 30 0.43 -18.44 -6.01
N GLN A 31 0.15 -18.28 -7.30
CA GLN A 31 1.14 -18.47 -8.38
C GLN A 31 2.32 -17.50 -8.28
N GLN A 32 2.11 -16.29 -7.73
CA GLN A 32 3.17 -15.33 -7.42
C GLN A 32 3.98 -15.72 -6.15
N GLY A 33 3.53 -16.71 -5.38
CA GLY A 33 4.11 -17.09 -4.09
C GLY A 33 3.66 -16.18 -2.95
N ILE A 34 2.52 -15.51 -3.11
CA ILE A 34 1.86 -14.76 -2.04
C ILE A 34 1.13 -15.76 -1.16
N THR A 35 1.27 -15.64 0.15
CA THR A 35 0.69 -16.52 1.17
C THR A 35 -0.32 -15.81 2.05
N HIS A 36 -0.20 -14.48 2.15
CA HIS A 36 -1.09 -13.61 2.93
C HIS A 36 -1.41 -12.37 2.12
N ILE A 37 -2.67 -11.95 2.15
CA ILE A 37 -3.17 -10.71 1.54
C ILE A 37 -3.88 -9.90 2.61
N LEU A 38 -3.47 -8.64 2.78
CA LEU A 38 -4.29 -7.64 3.45
C LEU A 38 -5.32 -7.14 2.42
N CYS A 39 -6.59 -7.42 2.69
CA CYS A 39 -7.71 -6.97 1.86
C CYS A 39 -7.97 -5.50 2.16
N THR A 40 -7.78 -4.62 1.18
CA THR A 40 -7.81 -3.17 1.38
C THR A 40 -8.79 -2.48 0.44
N PRO A 41 -10.10 -2.76 0.56
CA PRO A 41 -11.07 -2.05 -0.27
C PRO A 41 -11.00 -0.55 0.01
N HIS A 42 -11.31 0.24 -1.02
CA HIS A 42 -11.40 1.69 -0.90
C HIS A 42 -12.40 2.11 0.17
N HIS A 43 -12.01 3.07 1.02
CA HIS A 43 -12.88 3.70 1.99
C HIS A 43 -12.82 5.23 1.87
N ASN A 44 -14.00 5.87 1.87
CA ASN A 44 -14.18 7.34 1.82
C ASN A 44 -13.52 8.06 0.62
N ASN A 45 -13.36 7.37 -0.53
CA ASN A 45 -12.71 7.97 -1.70
C ASN A 45 -13.65 8.79 -2.61
N GLY A 46 -14.87 9.04 -2.16
CA GLY A 46 -15.92 9.78 -2.89
C GLY A 46 -16.78 8.91 -3.81
N LYS A 47 -16.35 7.69 -4.11
CA LYS A 47 -17.10 6.69 -4.90
C LYS A 47 -17.45 5.46 -4.06
N TYR A 48 -16.53 5.02 -3.22
CA TYR A 48 -16.66 3.85 -2.38
C TYR A 48 -16.50 4.25 -0.91
N SER A 49 -17.35 3.64 -0.07
CA SER A 49 -17.27 3.75 1.38
C SER A 49 -17.62 2.38 1.95
N ASN A 50 -16.60 1.65 2.37
CA ASN A 50 -16.71 0.29 2.87
C ASN A 50 -16.46 0.29 4.37
N GLU A 51 -17.51 0.10 5.15
CA GLU A 51 -17.47 0.11 6.61
C GLU A 51 -16.68 -1.08 7.16
N LYS A 52 -15.99 -0.88 8.28
CA LYS A 52 -15.18 -1.88 9.00
C LYS A 52 -15.92 -3.22 9.17
N SER A 53 -17.15 -3.21 9.67
CA SER A 53 -17.95 -4.41 9.91
C SER A 53 -18.26 -5.20 8.63
N GLN A 54 -18.52 -4.49 7.53
CA GLN A 54 -18.77 -5.08 6.22
C GLN A 54 -17.50 -5.77 5.69
N VAL A 55 -16.36 -5.09 5.78
CA VAL A 55 -15.07 -5.64 5.32
C VAL A 55 -14.73 -6.91 6.08
N ILE A 56 -14.82 -6.91 7.42
CA ILE A 56 -14.57 -8.08 8.27
C ILE A 56 -15.45 -9.27 7.84
N SER A 57 -16.74 -9.02 7.64
CA SER A 57 -17.69 -10.07 7.22
C SER A 57 -17.35 -10.66 5.85
N LEU A 58 -16.94 -9.81 4.89
CA LEU A 58 -16.58 -10.26 3.55
C LEU A 58 -15.23 -11.01 3.53
N VAL A 59 -14.24 -10.57 4.32
CA VAL A 59 -12.98 -11.29 4.49
C VAL A 59 -13.25 -12.69 5.04
N ALA A 60 -14.03 -12.81 6.11
CA ALA A 60 -14.38 -14.11 6.69
C ALA A 60 -15.11 -15.01 5.68
N SER A 61 -16.05 -14.45 4.91
CA SER A 61 -16.79 -15.19 3.89
C SER A 61 -15.91 -15.69 2.75
N LEU A 62 -15.00 -14.83 2.26
CA LEU A 62 -14.07 -15.20 1.20
C LEU A 62 -13.03 -16.20 1.71
N GLN A 63 -12.53 -16.03 2.93
CA GLN A 63 -11.61 -16.99 3.56
C GLN A 63 -12.23 -18.40 3.64
N ALA A 64 -13.48 -18.53 4.09
CA ALA A 64 -14.19 -19.81 4.15
C ALA A 64 -14.33 -20.45 2.75
N GLU A 65 -14.54 -19.67 1.70
CA GLU A 65 -14.62 -20.20 0.33
C GLU A 65 -13.24 -20.62 -0.20
N LEU A 66 -12.15 -19.91 0.16
CA LEU A 66 -10.78 -20.33 -0.16
C LEU A 66 -10.44 -21.67 0.50
N GLU A 67 -10.80 -21.84 1.77
CA GLU A 67 -10.59 -23.09 2.52
C GLU A 67 -11.37 -24.27 1.90
N LYS A 68 -12.63 -24.07 1.56
CA LYS A 68 -13.48 -25.05 0.87
C LYS A 68 -12.86 -25.47 -0.48
N ARG A 69 -12.23 -24.54 -1.20
CA ARG A 69 -11.53 -24.81 -2.47
C ARG A 69 -10.08 -25.29 -2.28
N GLN A 70 -9.62 -25.43 -1.05
CA GLN A 70 -8.24 -25.84 -0.69
C GLN A 70 -7.17 -24.91 -1.28
N LEU A 71 -7.46 -23.61 -1.37
CA LEU A 71 -6.52 -22.59 -1.82
C LEU A 71 -5.70 -22.09 -0.62
N PRO A 72 -4.36 -22.30 -0.59
CA PRO A 72 -3.52 -21.99 0.57
C PRO A 72 -3.15 -20.49 0.62
N LEU A 73 -4.14 -19.63 0.86
CA LEU A 73 -4.01 -18.19 0.98
C LEU A 73 -4.75 -17.73 2.23
N THR A 74 -4.08 -16.93 3.06
CA THR A 74 -4.66 -16.29 4.24
C THR A 74 -5.03 -14.86 3.91
N LEU A 75 -6.26 -14.48 4.25
CA LEU A 75 -6.76 -13.11 4.11
C LEU A 75 -6.76 -12.41 5.47
N LEU A 76 -6.38 -11.14 5.46
CA LEU A 76 -6.38 -10.24 6.61
C LEU A 76 -7.26 -9.04 6.29
N GLU A 77 -7.90 -8.48 7.33
CA GLU A 77 -8.77 -7.32 7.22
C GLU A 77 -7.95 -6.02 7.18
N GLY A 78 -8.31 -5.10 6.29
CA GLY A 78 -7.74 -3.78 6.19
C GLY A 78 -8.61 -2.87 5.32
N GLN A 79 -8.19 -1.62 5.14
CA GLN A 79 -8.82 -0.64 4.26
C GLN A 79 -7.75 0.22 3.58
N GLU A 80 -7.99 0.63 2.34
CA GLU A 80 -7.32 1.77 1.74
C GLU A 80 -8.17 3.02 2.00
N VAL A 81 -7.75 3.81 2.99
CA VAL A 81 -8.52 4.95 3.47
C VAL A 81 -8.11 6.22 2.73
N ARG A 82 -9.04 6.87 2.05
CA ARG A 82 -8.83 8.20 1.50
C ARG A 82 -8.62 9.21 2.62
N ILE A 83 -7.58 10.04 2.53
CA ILE A 83 -7.40 11.15 3.46
C ILE A 83 -8.59 12.09 3.42
N THR A 84 -9.23 12.31 4.58
CA THR A 84 -10.35 13.24 4.77
C THR A 84 -10.10 14.10 6.00
N GLY A 85 -10.79 15.24 6.10
CA GLY A 85 -10.72 16.07 7.30
C GLY A 85 -11.39 15.44 8.53
N THR A 86 -12.18 14.38 8.35
CA THR A 86 -12.91 13.67 9.41
C THR A 86 -12.24 12.38 9.86
N LEU A 87 -11.05 12.04 9.31
CA LEU A 87 -10.40 10.75 9.55
C LEU A 87 -10.20 10.42 11.04
N ILE A 88 -9.85 11.41 11.86
CA ILE A 88 -9.68 11.20 13.32
C ILE A 88 -11.03 10.91 13.99
N GLU A 89 -12.09 11.57 13.55
CA GLU A 89 -13.44 11.30 14.05
C GLU A 89 -13.91 9.91 13.63
N ASP A 90 -13.59 9.49 12.41
CA ASP A 90 -13.92 8.15 11.89
C ASP A 90 -13.18 7.06 12.68
N ILE A 91 -11.92 7.30 13.07
CA ILE A 91 -11.15 6.41 13.96
C ILE A 91 -11.82 6.34 15.35
N HIS A 92 -12.20 7.47 15.94
CA HIS A 92 -12.87 7.49 17.26
C HIS A 92 -14.24 6.79 17.25
N ARG A 93 -14.89 6.71 16.09
CA ARG A 93 -16.16 5.97 15.90
C ARG A 93 -15.94 4.48 15.60
N ASP A 94 -14.69 4.01 15.58
CA ASP A 94 -14.34 2.64 15.23
C ASP A 94 -14.79 2.20 13.82
N GLU A 95 -14.74 3.14 12.86
CA GLU A 95 -15.15 2.91 11.46
C GLU A 95 -13.99 2.49 10.56
N ILE A 96 -12.75 2.65 11.05
CA ILE A 96 -11.52 2.44 10.28
C ILE A 96 -10.86 1.11 10.64
N LEU A 97 -10.41 0.35 9.62
CA LEU A 97 -9.55 -0.81 9.78
C LEU A 97 -8.07 -0.42 9.60
N PHE A 98 -7.28 -0.84 10.55
CA PHE A 98 -5.83 -0.76 10.51
C PHE A 98 -5.24 -2.01 9.85
N THR A 99 -3.93 -2.05 9.66
CA THR A 99 -3.25 -3.18 9.04
C THR A 99 -2.87 -4.28 10.03
N ASP A 100 -2.97 -3.96 11.33
CA ASP A 100 -2.58 -4.77 12.47
C ASP A 100 -3.66 -4.74 13.55
N LEU A 101 -3.61 -5.71 14.47
CA LEU A 101 -4.62 -5.88 15.52
C LEU A 101 -4.51 -4.84 16.66
N ASP A 102 -3.37 -4.16 16.77
CA ASP A 102 -3.13 -3.12 17.77
C ASP A 102 -3.54 -1.72 17.29
N ASP A 103 -4.15 -1.65 16.10
CA ASP A 103 -4.56 -0.40 15.45
C ASP A 103 -3.42 0.62 15.33
N THR A 104 -2.21 0.16 14.96
CA THR A 104 -1.03 1.01 14.85
C THR A 104 -0.87 1.63 13.47
N TYR A 105 -0.91 0.80 12.41
CA TYR A 105 -0.60 1.22 11.05
C TYR A 105 -1.84 1.39 10.20
N LEU A 106 -1.92 2.51 9.47
CA LEU A 106 -3.08 2.89 8.66
C LEU A 106 -2.67 3.20 7.23
N LEU A 107 -3.22 2.48 6.24
CA LEU A 107 -3.01 2.81 4.83
C LEU A 107 -3.83 4.04 4.43
N ILE A 108 -3.13 5.09 4.00
CA ILE A 108 -3.76 6.36 3.61
C ILE A 108 -3.47 6.68 2.15
N GLU A 109 -4.54 6.85 1.37
CA GLU A 109 -4.51 7.28 -0.03
C GLU A 109 -4.67 8.80 -0.14
N PHE A 110 -3.76 9.46 -0.86
CA PHE A 110 -3.93 10.85 -1.27
C PHE A 110 -4.75 10.96 -2.57
N PRO A 111 -5.45 12.10 -2.81
CA PRO A 111 -5.96 12.43 -4.13
C PRO A 111 -4.85 12.32 -5.20
N THR A 112 -5.18 11.80 -6.37
CA THR A 112 -4.18 11.48 -7.41
C THR A 112 -3.33 12.68 -7.85
N LEU A 113 -3.89 13.90 -7.82
CA LEU A 113 -3.26 15.09 -8.38
C LEU A 113 -2.56 15.97 -7.35
N GLU A 114 -2.90 15.85 -6.07
CA GLU A 114 -2.47 16.78 -5.02
C GLU A 114 -2.23 16.08 -3.68
N VAL A 115 -1.59 16.81 -2.78
CA VAL A 115 -1.53 16.52 -1.35
C VAL A 115 -2.33 17.63 -0.67
N PRO A 116 -3.39 17.32 0.09
CA PRO A 116 -4.20 18.34 0.77
C PRO A 116 -3.36 19.17 1.74
N LEU A 117 -3.61 20.48 1.82
CA LEU A 117 -2.87 21.38 2.70
C LEU A 117 -2.94 21.02 4.20
N TYR A 118 -3.99 20.29 4.60
CA TYR A 118 -4.15 19.84 5.98
C TYR A 118 -3.42 18.52 6.28
N ALA A 119 -2.81 17.88 5.28
CA ALA A 119 -2.26 16.52 5.40
C ALA A 119 -1.15 16.41 6.47
N GLU A 120 -0.19 17.35 6.49
CA GLU A 120 0.89 17.34 7.48
C GLU A 120 0.36 17.49 8.91
N ARG A 121 -0.60 18.39 9.11
CA ARG A 121 -1.23 18.59 10.42
C ARG A 121 -2.02 17.35 10.86
N LEU A 122 -2.82 16.76 9.95
CA LEU A 122 -3.60 15.56 10.24
C LEU A 122 -2.68 14.38 10.60
N PHE A 123 -1.57 14.22 9.88
CA PHE A 123 -0.63 13.14 10.15
C PHE A 123 0.09 13.33 11.50
N PHE A 124 0.44 14.56 11.84
CA PHE A 124 0.96 14.87 13.17
C PHE A 124 -0.05 14.49 14.27
N GLU A 125 -1.32 14.86 14.11
CA GLU A 125 -2.39 14.52 15.07
C GLU A 125 -2.60 12.99 15.17
N LEU A 126 -2.51 12.23 14.05
CA LEU A 126 -2.56 10.76 14.06
C LEU A 126 -1.39 10.15 14.83
N LEU A 127 -0.18 10.67 14.63
CA LEU A 127 1.02 10.19 15.34
C LEU A 127 0.95 10.46 16.85
N GLU A 128 0.40 11.60 17.28
CA GLU A 128 0.14 11.90 18.70
C GLU A 128 -0.87 10.91 19.31
N LEU A 129 -1.78 10.35 18.51
CA LEU A 129 -2.70 9.26 18.92
C LEU A 129 -2.06 7.87 18.87
N GLY A 130 -0.76 7.77 18.57
CA GLY A 130 -0.06 6.50 18.40
C GLY A 130 -0.42 5.77 17.09
N LYS A 131 -1.08 6.44 16.15
CA LYS A 131 -1.46 5.87 14.84
C LYS A 131 -0.44 6.28 13.79
N ARG A 132 0.17 5.31 13.11
CA ARG A 132 1.25 5.55 12.16
C ARG A 132 0.77 5.47 10.72
N PRO A 133 0.68 6.59 9.98
CA PRO A 133 0.26 6.61 8.60
C PRO A 133 1.24 5.88 7.67
N VAL A 134 0.70 5.11 6.73
CA VAL A 134 1.42 4.50 5.60
C VAL A 134 0.86 5.11 4.32
N ILE A 135 1.62 5.98 3.68
CA ILE A 135 1.22 6.63 2.41
C ILE A 135 1.29 5.60 1.30
N VAL A 136 0.14 5.26 0.70
CA VAL A 136 0.10 4.28 -0.38
C VAL A 136 0.43 4.92 -1.72
N HIS A 137 1.14 4.18 -2.57
CA HIS A 137 1.51 4.51 -3.96
C HIS A 137 1.88 5.98 -4.24
N PRO A 138 2.78 6.61 -3.44
CA PRO A 138 3.17 8.01 -3.64
C PRO A 138 3.75 8.26 -5.04
N GLU A 139 4.35 7.26 -5.68
CA GLU A 139 4.87 7.35 -7.05
C GLU A 139 3.79 7.56 -8.11
N ARG A 140 2.51 7.35 -7.78
CA ARG A 140 1.36 7.61 -8.66
C ARG A 140 0.74 8.99 -8.45
N ASN A 141 0.99 9.63 -7.31
CA ASN A 141 0.52 10.97 -7.01
C ASN A 141 1.30 12.03 -7.80
N ALA A 142 0.62 12.98 -8.44
CA ALA A 142 1.25 13.98 -9.31
C ALA A 142 2.19 14.93 -8.54
N HIS A 143 1.90 15.26 -7.29
CA HIS A 143 2.72 16.13 -6.45
C HIS A 143 4.07 15.47 -6.12
N PHE A 144 4.07 14.22 -5.68
CA PHE A 144 5.29 13.47 -5.39
C PHE A 144 6.07 13.08 -6.65
N ARG A 145 5.41 12.87 -7.80
CA ARG A 145 6.11 12.66 -9.08
C ARG A 145 6.87 13.88 -9.55
N LYS A 146 6.34 15.07 -9.31
CA LYS A 146 7.01 16.34 -9.66
C LYS A 146 8.32 16.52 -8.87
N ASP A 147 8.31 16.20 -7.60
CA ASP A 147 9.49 16.17 -6.73
C ASP A 147 9.29 15.14 -5.62
N PRO A 148 9.99 13.99 -5.66
CA PRO A 148 9.90 12.97 -4.62
C PRO A 148 10.28 13.48 -3.21
N ASN A 149 11.04 14.57 -3.11
CA ASN A 149 11.40 15.17 -1.82
C ASN A 149 10.19 15.76 -1.07
N HIS A 150 9.07 15.97 -1.75
CA HIS A 150 7.83 16.37 -1.06
C HIS A 150 7.31 15.27 -0.10
N LEU A 151 7.84 14.04 -0.17
CA LEU A 151 7.51 12.99 0.78
C LEU A 151 8.32 13.12 2.10
N LEU A 152 9.47 13.83 2.07
CA LEU A 152 10.36 13.93 3.23
C LEU A 152 9.69 14.47 4.50
N PRO A 153 8.88 15.54 4.47
CA PRO A 153 8.21 16.03 5.68
C PRO A 153 7.38 14.95 6.40
N PHE A 154 6.74 14.06 5.66
CA PHE A 154 5.97 12.95 6.22
C PHE A 154 6.88 11.86 6.81
N LEU A 155 7.96 11.52 6.12
CA LEU A 155 8.96 10.55 6.61
C LEU A 155 9.69 11.08 7.85
N ASP A 156 10.01 12.39 7.89
CA ASP A 156 10.63 13.07 9.04
C ASP A 156 9.73 13.00 10.30
N MET A 157 8.41 13.04 10.12
CA MET A 157 7.44 12.83 11.21
C MET A 157 7.35 11.37 11.66
N GLY A 158 7.87 10.41 10.89
CA GLY A 158 7.82 8.99 11.21
C GLY A 158 6.78 8.19 10.41
N CYS A 159 6.12 8.79 9.42
CA CYS A 159 5.23 8.07 8.51
C CYS A 159 6.01 7.08 7.64
N LEU A 160 5.30 6.11 7.08
CA LEU A 160 5.82 5.15 6.11
C LEU A 160 5.23 5.41 4.73
N ALA A 161 5.82 4.80 3.71
CA ALA A 161 5.29 4.84 2.36
C ALA A 161 5.42 3.47 1.66
N GLN A 162 4.37 3.10 0.93
CA GLN A 162 4.23 1.82 0.24
C GLN A 162 4.25 2.03 -1.27
N LEU A 163 5.15 1.34 -1.94
CA LEU A 163 5.28 1.32 -3.40
C LEU A 163 4.27 0.35 -4.03
N THR A 164 3.72 0.69 -5.19
CA THR A 164 2.96 -0.27 -6.01
C THR A 164 3.88 -1.05 -6.94
N ALA A 165 3.82 -2.39 -6.89
CA ALA A 165 4.67 -3.27 -7.68
C ALA A 165 4.56 -3.05 -9.20
N PRO A 166 3.36 -2.94 -9.82
CA PRO A 166 3.20 -2.56 -11.22
C PRO A 166 3.91 -1.27 -11.62
N SER A 167 4.00 -0.27 -10.73
CA SER A 167 4.74 0.98 -10.97
C SER A 167 6.23 0.70 -11.19
N TYR A 168 6.82 -0.13 -10.34
CA TYR A 168 8.25 -0.43 -10.38
C TYR A 168 8.64 -1.22 -11.65
N VAL A 169 7.82 -2.18 -12.05
CA VAL A 169 8.06 -2.98 -13.27
C VAL A 169 7.65 -2.27 -14.56
N GLY A 170 7.04 -1.08 -14.47
CA GLY A 170 6.78 -0.21 -15.63
C GLY A 170 5.42 -0.39 -16.31
N VAL A 171 4.50 -1.11 -15.68
CA VAL A 171 3.12 -1.32 -16.21
C VAL A 171 2.38 0.00 -16.40
N PHE A 172 2.62 0.98 -15.51
CA PHE A 172 1.97 2.31 -15.56
C PHE A 172 2.76 3.37 -16.35
N GLY A 173 3.76 2.92 -17.12
CA GLY A 173 4.54 3.79 -17.98
C GLY A 173 5.85 4.26 -17.37
N LYS A 174 6.71 4.82 -18.25
CA LYS A 174 8.11 5.13 -17.92
C LYS A 174 8.28 6.20 -16.85
N ASP A 175 7.40 7.20 -16.80
CA ASP A 175 7.52 8.31 -15.84
C ASP A 175 7.23 7.83 -14.41
N ILE A 176 6.17 7.04 -14.22
CA ILE A 176 5.84 6.44 -12.92
C ILE A 176 6.95 5.46 -12.52
N GLN A 177 7.42 4.62 -13.44
CA GLN A 177 8.53 3.69 -13.18
C GLN A 177 9.80 4.41 -12.72
N LYS A 178 10.16 5.53 -13.38
CA LYS A 178 11.32 6.33 -13.01
C LYS A 178 11.18 6.88 -11.59
N THR A 179 10.01 7.40 -11.25
CA THR A 179 9.73 7.90 -9.89
C THR A 179 9.81 6.76 -8.87
N ALA A 180 9.17 5.62 -9.15
CA ALA A 180 9.22 4.42 -8.31
C ALA A 180 10.66 3.96 -8.03
N LYS A 181 11.49 3.85 -9.07
CA LYS A 181 12.92 3.50 -8.95
C LYS A 181 13.71 4.54 -8.15
N THR A 182 13.40 5.82 -8.33
CA THR A 182 14.02 6.90 -7.57
C THR A 182 13.67 6.79 -6.08
N MET A 183 12.40 6.58 -5.75
CA MET A 183 11.95 6.43 -4.36
C MET A 183 12.59 5.22 -3.68
N VAL A 184 12.67 4.07 -4.35
CA VAL A 184 13.36 2.88 -3.81
C VAL A 184 14.85 3.14 -3.61
N LYS A 185 15.51 3.81 -4.57
CA LYS A 185 16.94 4.15 -4.48
C LYS A 185 17.28 4.99 -3.26
N HIS A 186 16.43 5.94 -2.94
CA HIS A 186 16.63 6.91 -1.85
C HIS A 186 15.93 6.50 -0.53
N ASN A 187 15.44 5.27 -0.41
CA ASN A 187 14.71 4.74 0.75
C ASN A 187 13.45 5.54 1.12
N LEU A 188 12.83 6.25 0.16
CA LEU A 188 11.61 7.02 0.40
C LEU A 188 10.37 6.14 0.53
N VAL A 189 10.48 4.86 0.13
CA VAL A 189 9.45 3.83 0.32
C VAL A 189 10.06 2.62 1.01
N GLN A 190 9.35 2.04 1.98
CA GLN A 190 9.88 1.02 2.87
C GLN A 190 9.39 -0.39 2.53
N MET A 191 8.30 -0.50 1.76
CA MET A 191 7.67 -1.76 1.37
C MET A 191 7.05 -1.66 -0.02
N ALA A 192 6.72 -2.81 -0.61
CA ALA A 192 5.97 -2.87 -1.87
C ALA A 192 4.76 -3.79 -1.70
N ALA A 193 3.66 -3.42 -2.37
CA ALA A 193 2.45 -4.21 -2.46
C ALA A 193 1.91 -4.23 -3.89
N SER A 194 0.95 -5.10 -4.18
CA SER A 194 0.46 -5.25 -5.56
C SER A 194 -0.48 -4.16 -6.00
N ASP A 195 -1.36 -3.70 -5.12
CA ASP A 195 -2.53 -2.89 -5.47
C ASP A 195 -3.34 -3.56 -6.61
N ALA A 196 -3.50 -4.89 -6.50
CA ALA A 196 -4.14 -5.69 -7.52
C ALA A 196 -5.66 -5.52 -7.49
N HIS A 197 -6.24 -5.30 -8.68
CA HIS A 197 -7.68 -5.13 -8.89
C HIS A 197 -8.25 -6.20 -9.84
N GLY A 198 -7.44 -7.17 -10.25
CA GLY A 198 -7.85 -8.24 -11.15
C GLY A 198 -6.68 -9.10 -11.61
N VAL A 199 -6.93 -9.95 -12.60
CA VAL A 199 -5.96 -10.92 -13.11
C VAL A 199 -5.26 -10.48 -14.41
N SER A 200 -5.59 -9.32 -14.96
CA SER A 200 -5.10 -8.85 -16.25
C SER A 200 -4.24 -7.58 -16.14
N LYS A 201 -4.83 -6.38 -16.28
CA LYS A 201 -4.08 -5.12 -16.37
C LYS A 201 -3.51 -4.64 -15.04
N ARG A 202 -4.29 -4.72 -13.95
CA ARG A 202 -3.90 -4.37 -12.58
C ARG A 202 -3.79 -5.66 -11.77
N THR A 203 -2.80 -6.49 -12.10
CA THR A 203 -2.52 -7.74 -11.40
C THR A 203 -1.33 -7.58 -10.43
N PHE A 204 -0.91 -8.66 -9.79
CA PHE A 204 -0.01 -8.60 -8.63
C PHE A 204 1.40 -8.05 -8.91
N TYR A 205 2.15 -8.60 -9.86
CA TYR A 205 3.53 -8.23 -10.18
C TYR A 205 4.51 -8.16 -8.99
N LEU A 206 4.13 -8.65 -7.81
CA LEU A 206 4.94 -8.48 -6.60
C LEU A 206 6.24 -9.29 -6.66
N LYS A 207 6.20 -10.49 -7.24
CA LYS A 207 7.38 -11.31 -7.47
C LYS A 207 8.37 -10.64 -8.41
N GLU A 208 7.90 -10.18 -9.57
CA GLU A 208 8.69 -9.50 -10.59
C GLU A 208 9.30 -8.20 -10.04
N CYS A 209 8.53 -7.46 -9.23
CA CYS A 209 9.00 -6.25 -8.57
C CYS A 209 10.18 -6.55 -7.64
N TYR A 210 10.07 -7.53 -6.76
CA TYR A 210 11.16 -7.89 -5.86
C TYR A 210 12.36 -8.48 -6.60
N GLU A 211 12.15 -9.28 -7.64
CA GLU A 211 13.25 -9.77 -8.49
C GLU A 211 13.99 -8.63 -9.17
N GLN A 212 13.27 -7.60 -9.65
CA GLN A 212 13.87 -6.44 -10.28
C GLN A 212 14.59 -5.54 -9.26
N ILE A 213 14.01 -5.31 -8.07
CA ILE A 213 14.68 -4.56 -6.98
C ILE A 213 15.99 -5.27 -6.56
N ALA A 214 15.97 -6.59 -6.48
CA ALA A 214 17.17 -7.36 -6.16
C ALA A 214 18.28 -7.19 -7.21
N LYS A 215 17.92 -7.08 -8.49
CA LYS A 215 18.87 -6.82 -9.60
C LYS A 215 19.34 -5.36 -9.62
N ASP A 216 18.43 -4.40 -9.42
CA ASP A 216 18.73 -2.96 -9.50
C ASP A 216 19.56 -2.48 -8.29
N PHE A 217 19.41 -3.14 -7.12
CA PHE A 217 20.08 -2.77 -5.86
C PHE A 217 20.75 -3.96 -5.18
N SER A 218 19.98 -4.74 -4.38
CA SER A 218 20.51 -5.93 -3.71
C SER A 218 19.39 -6.86 -3.19
N LYS A 219 19.77 -8.11 -2.86
CA LYS A 219 18.86 -9.08 -2.21
C LYS A 219 18.52 -8.63 -0.78
N GLU A 220 19.46 -8.02 -0.09
CA GLU A 220 19.32 -7.52 1.28
C GLU A 220 18.22 -6.46 1.35
N LYS A 221 18.16 -5.55 0.35
CA LYS A 221 17.09 -4.56 0.26
C LYS A 221 15.71 -5.21 0.15
N VAL A 222 15.59 -6.27 -0.66
CA VAL A 222 14.33 -7.03 -0.77
C VAL A 222 13.98 -7.72 0.55
N VAL A 223 14.96 -8.28 1.25
CA VAL A 223 14.74 -8.89 2.59
C VAL A 223 14.22 -7.84 3.56
N GLN A 224 14.83 -6.66 3.60
CA GLN A 224 14.38 -5.54 4.45
C GLN A 224 12.93 -5.13 4.12
N MET A 225 12.59 -4.92 2.85
CA MET A 225 11.23 -4.53 2.45
C MET A 225 10.20 -5.59 2.81
N LYS A 226 10.54 -6.88 2.68
CA LYS A 226 9.67 -7.99 3.11
C LYS A 226 9.54 -8.10 4.62
N GLN A 227 10.59 -7.77 5.36
CA GLN A 227 10.53 -7.73 6.82
C GLN A 227 9.62 -6.61 7.29
N VAL A 228 9.73 -5.40 6.73
CA VAL A 228 8.82 -4.28 7.00
C VAL A 228 7.36 -4.68 6.75
N ALA A 229 7.07 -5.41 5.66
CA ALA A 229 5.73 -5.89 5.39
C ALA A 229 5.20 -6.87 6.46
N LYS A 230 6.09 -7.68 7.03
CA LYS A 230 5.76 -8.59 8.13
C LYS A 230 5.54 -7.84 9.44
N ASP A 231 6.46 -6.93 9.77
CA ASP A 231 6.39 -6.15 11.00
C ASP A 231 5.11 -5.30 11.04
N LEU A 232 4.71 -4.74 9.89
CA LEU A 232 3.52 -3.92 9.75
C LEU A 232 2.24 -4.70 10.09
N ILE A 233 2.03 -5.91 9.58
CA ILE A 233 0.83 -6.70 9.88
C ILE A 233 0.84 -7.31 11.28
N ASN A 234 2.01 -7.40 11.92
CA ASN A 234 2.13 -7.87 13.31
C ASN A 234 1.97 -6.73 14.33
N GLY A 235 1.94 -5.46 13.91
CA GLY A 235 1.99 -4.31 14.82
C GLY A 235 3.38 -4.07 15.44
N ASP A 236 4.44 -4.74 14.91
CA ASP A 236 5.81 -4.61 15.41
C ASP A 236 6.40 -3.23 15.09
N GLU A 237 7.37 -2.77 15.88
CA GLU A 237 8.10 -1.55 15.58
C GLU A 237 8.94 -1.71 14.31
N ILE A 238 8.71 -0.82 13.33
CA ILE A 238 9.38 -0.86 12.03
C ILE A 238 10.67 -0.05 12.08
N SER A 239 11.80 -0.76 11.85
CA SER A 239 13.11 -0.18 11.59
C SER A 239 13.46 -0.31 10.11
N TYR A 240 13.89 0.78 9.49
CA TYR A 240 14.30 0.80 8.08
C TYR A 240 15.51 1.73 7.86
N PRO A 241 16.25 1.56 6.74
CA PRO A 241 17.39 2.41 6.44
C PRO A 241 17.01 3.88 6.34
N ILE A 242 17.91 4.76 6.75
CA ILE A 242 17.76 6.21 6.62
C ILE A 242 17.49 6.54 5.14
N TYR A 243 16.48 7.38 4.90
CA TYR A 243 16.18 7.90 3.57
C TYR A 243 17.11 9.07 3.23
N GLU A 244 17.26 9.31 1.94
CA GLU A 244 18.14 10.35 1.41
C GLU A 244 17.37 11.30 0.50
N GLU A 245 17.68 12.58 0.57
CA GLU A 245 17.16 13.58 -0.36
C GLU A 245 17.57 13.25 -1.80
N VAL A 246 16.60 13.38 -2.72
CA VAL A 246 16.84 13.25 -4.16
C VAL A 246 17.49 14.53 -4.68
N LYS A 247 18.79 14.48 -4.97
CA LYS A 247 19.53 15.63 -5.50
C LYS A 247 19.07 15.96 -6.93
N LYS A 248 18.61 17.20 -7.16
CA LYS A 248 18.32 17.70 -8.50
C LYS A 248 19.62 17.76 -9.30
N LYS A 249 19.65 17.18 -10.50
CA LYS A 249 20.77 17.41 -11.42
C LYS A 249 20.81 18.91 -11.72
N LYS A 250 21.87 19.59 -11.26
CA LYS A 250 22.16 20.94 -11.75
C LYS A 250 22.47 20.81 -13.24
N PHE A 251 21.59 21.28 -14.12
CA PHE A 251 21.95 21.53 -15.50
C PHE A 251 22.99 22.64 -15.44
N GLY A 252 24.26 22.32 -15.68
CA GLY A 252 25.31 23.30 -15.92
C GLY A 252 24.90 24.06 -17.18
N LEU A 253 24.66 25.35 -17.05
CA LEU A 253 24.71 26.29 -18.17
C LEU A 253 26.19 26.32 -18.60
N PHE A 254 26.45 25.73 -19.74
CA PHE A 254 27.64 26.01 -20.52
C PHE A 254 27.31 27.09 -21.56
#